data_048e152f42d5d148cf8336abf41af12f
#
_entry.id   048e152f42d5d148cf8336abf41af12f
#
_cell.length_a   1.000
_cell.length_b   1.000
_cell.length_c   1.000
_cell.angle_alpha   90.00
_cell.angle_beta   90.00
_cell.angle_gamma   90.00
#
_symmetry.space_group_name_H-M   'P 1'
#
loop_
_entity.id
_entity.type
_entity.pdbx_description
1 polymer ?
#
loop_
_entity_poly.entity_id
_entity_poly.type
_entity_poly.pdbx_seq_one_letter_code
_entity_poly.pdbx_strand_id
1 'polypeptide(L)'
;MKKFKTVIAAMMVALCALSAGARVKYIFYFIGDGMGMGHVNATETYNRDVLGNGSPILMMQFPVATQVRTYSFDRSITDSAAAGTALSTGHKTRNGMVGMAADSTSVCSITTPLLEAGYAIGIASTVAGDDATPGSFYGHAVNRGLSGEISAYAPKSGFSFFGAPVFKGMKGKDGSKTGWVESMKEAGYAVVRSFSSYSALSGDTDKVLMLASNPQGEQVGYTIDSIPGTLTAEEITRTALAQLYKEGKDNGFFLMMEGGNIDWASHANDGATVIREVMNFQKAIDVAYRFYLAHPDETLIVVTADHDTGGMALGRSGTKIPDLSLVDFQRISKDRFSDYCKSLIAGGGEPSWDSMKTFLTENTGLWGAVALTDEETARLRDSFEAAMLSRKSADEKGLYNSF
;
A
#
# COMPACT_ATOMS: atom_id res chain seq x y z
N MET A 1 -59.22 -14.59 -7.00
CA MET A 1 -58.32 -14.44 -5.82
C MET A 1 -57.31 -15.60 -5.65
N LYS A 2 -57.68 -16.89 -5.73
CA LYS A 2 -56.74 -18.03 -5.58
C LYS A 2 -55.63 -18.02 -6.66
N LYS A 3 -55.94 -17.82 -7.95
CA LYS A 3 -54.94 -17.78 -9.04
C LYS A 3 -53.93 -16.64 -8.90
N PHE A 4 -54.35 -15.48 -8.37
CA PHE A 4 -53.47 -14.33 -8.16
C PHE A 4 -52.47 -14.58 -7.01
N LYS A 5 -52.89 -15.24 -5.94
CA LYS A 5 -51.99 -15.66 -4.84
C LYS A 5 -50.97 -16.71 -5.27
N THR A 6 -51.33 -17.62 -6.17
CA THR A 6 -50.42 -18.64 -6.72
C THR A 6 -49.37 -18.01 -7.63
N VAL A 7 -49.69 -16.98 -8.42
CA VAL A 7 -48.77 -16.27 -9.28
C VAL A 7 -47.76 -15.43 -8.44
N ILE A 8 -48.25 -14.77 -7.38
CA ILE A 8 -47.37 -14.02 -6.46
C ILE A 8 -46.44 -14.99 -5.69
N ALA A 9 -46.90 -16.11 -5.24
CA ALA A 9 -46.09 -17.14 -4.59
C ALA A 9 -45.04 -17.72 -5.55
N ALA A 10 -45.40 -17.99 -6.81
CA ALA A 10 -44.46 -18.45 -7.83
C ALA A 10 -43.44 -17.39 -8.20
N MET A 11 -43.84 -16.10 -8.28
CA MET A 11 -42.87 -15.00 -8.45
C MET A 11 -41.95 -14.83 -7.25
N MET A 12 -42.43 -14.94 -6.00
CA MET A 12 -41.58 -14.90 -4.82
C MET A 12 -40.58 -16.07 -4.76
N VAL A 13 -41.04 -17.29 -5.12
CA VAL A 13 -40.15 -18.46 -5.22
C VAL A 13 -39.16 -18.31 -6.36
N ALA A 14 -39.55 -17.72 -7.50
CA ALA A 14 -38.64 -17.42 -8.59
C ALA A 14 -37.65 -16.31 -8.22
N LEU A 15 -38.08 -15.25 -7.49
CA LEU A 15 -37.15 -14.24 -6.94
C LEU A 15 -36.23 -14.83 -5.86
N CYS A 16 -36.73 -15.72 -5.00
CA CYS A 16 -35.89 -16.43 -4.04
C CYS A 16 -34.92 -17.43 -4.72
N ALA A 17 -35.35 -18.06 -5.83
CA ALA A 17 -34.49 -18.94 -6.61
C ALA A 17 -33.39 -18.14 -7.43
N LEU A 18 -33.72 -16.91 -7.84
CA LEU A 18 -32.76 -15.96 -8.44
C LEU A 18 -31.80 -15.36 -7.39
N SER A 19 -32.18 -15.37 -6.12
CA SER A 19 -31.32 -15.04 -4.97
C SER A 19 -30.63 -16.26 -4.35
N ALA A 20 -30.75 -17.46 -4.93
CA ALA A 20 -29.89 -18.61 -4.63
C ALA A 20 -28.48 -18.33 -5.24
N GLY A 21 -27.86 -17.39 -4.66
CA GLY A 21 -26.75 -16.57 -4.76
C GLY A 21 -25.61 -17.09 -5.63
N ALA A 22 -25.18 -16.27 -6.56
CA ALA A 22 -23.79 -16.31 -6.97
C ALA A 22 -22.92 -16.27 -5.69
N ARG A 23 -22.27 -17.39 -5.37
CA ARG A 23 -21.35 -17.45 -4.23
C ARG A 23 -20.11 -16.67 -4.65
N VAL A 24 -19.77 -15.61 -3.91
CA VAL A 24 -18.50 -14.92 -4.10
C VAL A 24 -17.36 -15.92 -3.89
N LYS A 25 -16.59 -16.17 -4.93
CA LYS A 25 -15.43 -17.05 -4.91
C LYS A 25 -14.13 -16.28 -4.86
N TYR A 26 -14.06 -15.13 -5.51
CA TYR A 26 -12.83 -14.38 -5.70
C TYR A 26 -12.94 -13.05 -5.00
N ILE A 27 -12.16 -12.88 -3.95
CA ILE A 27 -12.22 -11.68 -3.11
C ILE A 27 -10.90 -10.95 -3.22
N PHE A 28 -10.94 -9.73 -3.72
CA PHE A 28 -9.84 -8.78 -3.70
C PHE A 28 -10.13 -7.70 -2.67
N TYR A 29 -9.25 -7.54 -1.72
CA TYR A 29 -9.35 -6.55 -0.67
C TYR A 29 -8.14 -5.60 -0.74
N PHE A 30 -8.34 -4.45 -1.36
CA PHE A 30 -7.33 -3.42 -1.54
C PHE A 30 -7.40 -2.40 -0.39
N ILE A 31 -6.26 -2.19 0.27
CA ILE A 31 -6.12 -1.21 1.35
C ILE A 31 -5.05 -0.21 0.95
N GLY A 32 -5.45 1.03 0.64
CA GLY A 32 -4.52 2.14 0.48
C GLY A 32 -4.20 2.70 1.84
N ASP A 33 -3.01 2.40 2.38
CA ASP A 33 -2.58 2.91 3.68
C ASP A 33 -2.50 4.43 3.64
N GLY A 34 -3.15 5.08 4.58
CA GLY A 34 -3.21 6.53 4.67
C GLY A 34 -3.96 7.24 3.53
N MET A 35 -4.60 6.48 2.62
CA MET A 35 -5.25 6.98 1.41
C MET A 35 -6.62 7.61 1.71
N GLY A 36 -6.64 8.77 2.37
CA GLY A 36 -7.87 9.52 2.60
C GLY A 36 -8.46 10.09 1.30
N MET A 37 -9.68 10.64 1.40
CA MET A 37 -10.37 11.23 0.23
C MET A 37 -9.60 12.38 -0.42
N GLY A 38 -8.75 13.09 0.32
CA GLY A 38 -7.87 14.11 -0.24
C GLY A 38 -6.90 13.55 -1.28
N HIS A 39 -6.31 12.39 -1.01
CA HIS A 39 -5.39 11.68 -1.90
C HIS A 39 -6.11 11.21 -3.18
N VAL A 40 -7.29 10.61 -3.01
CA VAL A 40 -8.12 10.15 -4.14
C VAL A 40 -8.52 11.31 -5.02
N ASN A 41 -9.01 12.43 -4.43
CA ASN A 41 -9.44 13.61 -5.17
C ASN A 41 -8.27 14.32 -5.88
N ALA A 42 -7.09 14.39 -5.25
CA ALA A 42 -5.90 14.96 -5.88
C ALA A 42 -5.47 14.12 -7.10
N THR A 43 -5.45 12.80 -6.95
CA THR A 43 -5.12 11.88 -8.04
C THR A 43 -6.15 11.93 -9.16
N GLU A 44 -7.45 12.00 -8.83
CA GLU A 44 -8.53 12.15 -9.81
C GLU A 44 -8.40 13.47 -10.59
N THR A 45 -8.12 14.57 -9.90
CA THR A 45 -7.92 15.87 -10.52
C THR A 45 -6.68 15.86 -11.43
N TYR A 46 -5.58 15.28 -10.98
CA TYR A 46 -4.37 15.10 -11.79
C TYR A 46 -4.64 14.23 -13.03
N ASN A 47 -5.36 13.12 -12.88
CA ASN A 47 -5.74 12.23 -13.98
C ASN A 47 -6.55 12.95 -15.05
N ARG A 48 -7.51 13.77 -14.64
CA ARG A 48 -8.40 14.51 -15.55
C ARG A 48 -7.72 15.73 -16.15
N ASP A 49 -7.14 16.59 -15.32
CA ASP A 49 -6.74 17.95 -15.73
C ASP A 49 -5.32 18.00 -16.29
N VAL A 50 -4.43 17.09 -15.86
CA VAL A 50 -3.03 17.06 -16.31
C VAL A 50 -2.80 15.96 -17.34
N LEU A 51 -3.27 14.73 -17.09
CA LEU A 51 -3.10 13.63 -18.02
C LEU A 51 -4.15 13.62 -19.14
N GLY A 52 -5.21 14.43 -19.04
CA GLY A 52 -6.25 14.54 -20.06
C GLY A 52 -7.14 13.31 -20.19
N ASN A 53 -7.19 12.44 -19.17
CA ASN A 53 -8.02 11.25 -19.19
C ASN A 53 -9.49 11.62 -18.98
N GLY A 54 -10.34 11.32 -19.95
CA GLY A 54 -11.78 11.63 -19.89
C GLY A 54 -12.60 10.77 -18.94
N SER A 55 -12.04 9.64 -18.46
CA SER A 55 -12.70 8.76 -17.51
C SER A 55 -12.09 8.92 -16.11
N PRO A 56 -12.91 8.87 -15.05
CA PRO A 56 -12.40 8.85 -13.67
C PRO A 56 -11.45 7.68 -13.44
N ILE A 57 -10.58 7.79 -12.41
CA ILE A 57 -9.77 6.65 -11.98
C ILE A 57 -10.71 5.48 -11.58
N LEU A 58 -10.27 4.26 -11.83
CA LEU A 58 -11.15 3.08 -11.79
C LEU A 58 -11.86 2.90 -10.43
N MET A 59 -11.17 3.13 -9.31
CA MET A 59 -11.79 3.00 -7.98
C MET A 59 -12.98 3.95 -7.78
N MET A 60 -13.02 5.08 -8.48
CA MET A 60 -14.14 6.04 -8.44
C MET A 60 -15.32 5.65 -9.35
N GLN A 61 -15.16 4.61 -10.16
CA GLN A 61 -16.20 4.10 -11.06
C GLN A 61 -16.95 2.91 -10.48
N PHE A 62 -16.58 2.41 -9.31
CA PHE A 62 -17.27 1.28 -8.67
C PHE A 62 -18.69 1.67 -8.26
N PRO A 63 -19.67 0.76 -8.48
CA PRO A 63 -21.08 1.09 -8.33
C PRO A 63 -21.54 1.31 -6.89
N VAL A 64 -20.75 0.88 -5.91
CA VAL A 64 -21.06 1.02 -4.49
C VAL A 64 -19.97 1.81 -3.81
N ALA A 65 -20.34 2.89 -3.13
CA ALA A 65 -19.46 3.72 -2.33
C ALA A 65 -20.06 3.96 -0.95
N THR A 66 -19.24 3.96 0.08
CA THR A 66 -19.65 4.24 1.46
C THR A 66 -18.55 4.96 2.22
N GLN A 67 -18.84 5.37 3.44
CA GLN A 67 -17.88 6.03 4.32
C GLN A 67 -17.50 5.11 5.48
N VAL A 68 -16.23 5.11 5.82
CA VAL A 68 -15.67 4.39 6.97
C VAL A 68 -15.18 5.39 8.01
N ARG A 69 -15.51 5.15 9.27
CA ARG A 69 -15.01 5.96 10.40
C ARG A 69 -13.75 5.32 10.97
N THR A 70 -12.64 6.03 10.86
CA THR A 70 -11.33 5.54 11.23
C THR A 70 -10.90 6.08 12.59
N TYR A 71 -11.24 5.40 13.68
CA TYR A 71 -10.76 5.68 15.04
C TYR A 71 -10.41 4.36 15.72
N SER A 72 -9.43 4.35 16.60
CA SER A 72 -9.06 3.17 17.38
C SER A 72 -9.87 3.08 18.67
N PHE A 73 -9.66 2.01 19.43
CA PHE A 73 -10.35 1.80 20.71
C PHE A 73 -10.07 2.93 21.72
N ASP A 74 -8.85 3.43 21.74
CA ASP A 74 -8.38 4.39 22.75
C ASP A 74 -8.03 5.79 22.18
N ARG A 75 -8.12 6.00 20.87
CA ARG A 75 -7.71 7.25 20.22
C ARG A 75 -8.70 7.68 19.12
N SER A 76 -8.88 9.02 18.99
CA SER A 76 -9.63 9.59 17.88
C SER A 76 -8.92 9.43 16.53
N ILE A 77 -7.58 9.32 16.55
CA ILE A 77 -6.75 9.07 15.38
C ILE A 77 -6.16 7.66 15.55
N THR A 78 -6.53 6.78 14.63
CA THR A 78 -6.00 5.41 14.59
C THR A 78 -4.60 5.39 13.98
N ASP A 79 -3.83 4.34 14.28
CA ASP A 79 -2.68 3.94 13.48
C ASP A 79 -3.03 2.73 12.60
N SER A 80 -2.13 2.37 11.67
CA SER A 80 -2.33 1.24 10.76
C SER A 80 -2.50 -0.10 11.50
N ALA A 81 -1.90 -0.27 12.70
CA ALA A 81 -2.04 -1.50 13.47
C ALA A 81 -3.48 -1.71 13.97
N ALA A 82 -4.05 -0.70 14.62
CA ALA A 82 -5.42 -0.75 15.10
C ALA A 82 -6.44 -0.76 13.94
N ALA A 83 -6.17 0.01 12.88
CA ALA A 83 -7.04 0.05 11.71
C ALA A 83 -6.99 -1.27 10.92
N GLY A 84 -5.81 -1.80 10.63
CA GLY A 84 -5.64 -3.11 9.99
C GLY A 84 -6.28 -4.24 10.80
N THR A 85 -6.12 -4.21 12.13
CA THR A 85 -6.82 -5.16 13.01
C THR A 85 -8.34 -5.03 12.89
N ALA A 86 -8.88 -3.81 12.86
CA ALA A 86 -10.32 -3.62 12.68
C ALA A 86 -10.80 -4.09 11.31
N LEU A 87 -10.03 -3.87 10.24
CA LEU A 87 -10.36 -4.30 8.88
C LEU A 87 -10.25 -5.82 8.71
N SER A 88 -9.30 -6.47 9.38
CA SER A 88 -9.09 -7.91 9.28
C SER A 88 -9.98 -8.75 10.20
N THR A 89 -10.43 -8.19 11.34
CA THR A 89 -11.12 -8.95 12.39
C THR A 89 -12.52 -8.44 12.74
N GLY A 90 -12.86 -7.20 12.34
CA GLY A 90 -14.08 -6.52 12.79
C GLY A 90 -14.00 -5.97 14.23
N HIS A 91 -12.84 -6.07 14.91
CA HIS A 91 -12.68 -5.62 16.30
C HIS A 91 -11.82 -4.36 16.38
N LYS A 92 -12.30 -3.34 17.08
CA LYS A 92 -11.51 -2.17 17.43
C LYS A 92 -10.49 -2.54 18.50
N THR A 93 -9.24 -2.09 18.33
CA THR A 93 -8.15 -2.30 19.30
C THR A 93 -7.41 -0.99 19.59
N ARG A 94 -6.41 -1.05 20.47
CA ARG A 94 -5.56 0.10 20.81
C ARG A 94 -4.52 0.34 19.74
N ASN A 95 -4.11 1.58 19.56
CA ASN A 95 -3.01 1.90 18.67
C ASN A 95 -1.77 1.06 18.99
N GLY A 96 -1.12 0.56 17.95
CA GLY A 96 0.05 -0.30 18.04
C GLY A 96 -0.23 -1.81 18.11
N MET A 97 -1.45 -2.24 18.42
CA MET A 97 -1.78 -3.67 18.52
C MET A 97 -2.16 -4.26 17.15
N VAL A 98 -1.62 -5.44 16.88
CA VAL A 98 -1.80 -6.18 15.61
C VAL A 98 -2.52 -7.50 15.90
N GLY A 99 -3.69 -7.73 15.30
CA GLY A 99 -4.46 -8.96 15.43
C GLY A 99 -4.92 -9.29 16.86
N MET A 100 -5.02 -8.29 17.73
CA MET A 100 -5.38 -8.45 19.14
C MET A 100 -6.53 -7.52 19.52
N ALA A 101 -7.36 -7.97 20.45
CA ALA A 101 -8.37 -7.12 21.08
C ALA A 101 -7.72 -6.11 22.06
N ALA A 102 -8.49 -5.11 22.50
CA ALA A 102 -8.01 -4.07 23.40
C ALA A 102 -7.55 -4.56 24.78
N ASP A 103 -7.93 -5.77 25.17
CA ASP A 103 -7.51 -6.46 26.39
C ASP A 103 -6.27 -7.38 26.18
N SER A 104 -5.66 -7.31 25.03
CA SER A 104 -4.50 -8.10 24.60
C SER A 104 -4.79 -9.60 24.40
N THR A 105 -6.04 -9.97 24.15
CA THR A 105 -6.38 -11.31 23.66
C THR A 105 -6.28 -11.35 22.13
N SER A 106 -5.79 -12.46 21.56
CA SER A 106 -5.75 -12.65 20.11
C SER A 106 -7.17 -12.72 19.53
N VAL A 107 -7.39 -12.07 18.39
CA VAL A 107 -8.68 -12.11 17.68
C VAL A 107 -8.52 -12.77 16.32
N CYS A 108 -9.56 -13.49 15.91
CA CYS A 108 -9.56 -14.23 14.66
C CYS A 108 -9.66 -13.27 13.47
N SER A 109 -8.75 -13.36 12.51
CA SER A 109 -8.82 -12.65 11.25
C SER A 109 -9.82 -13.33 10.30
N ILE A 110 -10.39 -12.56 9.36
CA ILE A 110 -11.24 -13.07 8.27
C ILE A 110 -10.54 -14.16 7.44
N THR A 111 -9.22 -14.17 7.40
CA THR A 111 -8.44 -15.19 6.71
C THR A 111 -8.61 -16.59 7.30
N THR A 112 -8.84 -16.69 8.61
CA THR A 112 -9.04 -18.00 9.28
C THR A 112 -10.31 -18.73 8.79
N PRO A 113 -11.52 -18.18 8.89
CA PRO A 113 -12.71 -18.87 8.40
C PRO A 113 -12.69 -19.07 6.87
N LEU A 114 -12.03 -18.19 6.10
CA LEU A 114 -11.86 -18.39 4.67
C LEU A 114 -10.92 -19.56 4.35
N LEU A 115 -9.81 -19.69 5.08
CA LEU A 115 -8.90 -20.84 4.96
C LEU A 115 -9.59 -22.15 5.34
N GLU A 116 -10.37 -22.15 6.43
CA GLU A 116 -11.20 -23.31 6.85
C GLU A 116 -12.26 -23.69 5.80
N ALA A 117 -12.78 -22.70 5.07
CA ALA A 117 -13.70 -22.90 3.94
C ALA A 117 -12.98 -23.33 2.65
N GLY A 118 -11.65 -23.51 2.68
CA GLY A 118 -10.84 -23.99 1.55
C GLY A 118 -10.49 -22.91 0.54
N TYR A 119 -10.57 -21.62 0.90
CA TYR A 119 -10.07 -20.54 0.03
C TYR A 119 -8.54 -20.51 0.03
N ALA A 120 -7.95 -20.27 -1.13
CA ALA A 120 -6.54 -19.90 -1.21
C ALA A 120 -6.34 -18.47 -0.69
N ILE A 121 -5.38 -18.26 0.21
CA ILE A 121 -5.17 -16.96 0.86
C ILE A 121 -3.86 -16.34 0.38
N GLY A 122 -3.91 -15.06 0.03
CA GLY A 122 -2.75 -14.24 -0.30
C GLY A 122 -2.72 -12.93 0.46
N ILE A 123 -1.54 -12.57 0.95
CA ILE A 123 -1.25 -11.30 1.61
C ILE A 123 -0.12 -10.62 0.86
N ALA A 124 -0.35 -9.38 0.47
CA ALA A 124 0.59 -8.61 -0.35
C ALA A 124 0.66 -7.15 0.07
N SER A 125 1.85 -6.54 -0.09
CA SER A 125 2.09 -5.15 0.25
C SER A 125 3.22 -4.54 -0.58
N THR A 126 3.19 -3.23 -0.75
CA THR A 126 4.32 -2.44 -1.29
C THR A 126 5.34 -2.05 -0.22
N VAL A 127 5.04 -2.32 1.06
CA VAL A 127 5.96 -2.19 2.20
C VAL A 127 6.22 -3.56 2.83
N ALA A 128 6.94 -3.63 3.95
CA ALA A 128 7.27 -4.91 4.58
C ALA A 128 6.03 -5.77 4.84
N GLY A 129 6.10 -7.07 4.51
CA GLY A 129 4.97 -7.98 4.63
C GLY A 129 4.57 -8.31 6.07
N ASP A 130 5.39 -7.95 7.04
CA ASP A 130 5.15 -8.02 8.48
C ASP A 130 5.00 -6.62 9.11
N ASP A 131 4.73 -5.60 8.30
CA ASP A 131 4.24 -4.33 8.83
C ASP A 131 2.82 -4.49 9.36
N ALA A 132 2.30 -3.45 9.99
CA ALA A 132 1.09 -3.47 10.78
C ALA A 132 -0.15 -3.93 9.99
N THR A 133 -0.38 -3.37 8.80
CA THR A 133 -1.57 -3.67 7.99
C THR A 133 -1.54 -5.10 7.48
N PRO A 134 -0.53 -5.57 6.72
CA PRO A 134 -0.49 -6.96 6.28
C PRO A 134 -0.39 -7.94 7.46
N GLY A 135 0.40 -7.58 8.49
CA GLY A 135 0.57 -8.37 9.69
C GLY A 135 -0.72 -8.68 10.43
N SER A 136 -1.70 -7.76 10.41
CA SER A 136 -2.99 -7.93 11.08
C SER A 136 -3.88 -9.03 10.47
N PHE A 137 -3.58 -9.50 9.26
CA PHE A 137 -4.32 -10.56 8.60
C PHE A 137 -3.83 -11.97 8.94
N TYR A 138 -2.66 -12.11 9.58
CA TYR A 138 -2.09 -13.42 9.89
C TYR A 138 -1.33 -13.50 11.23
N GLY A 139 -1.00 -12.36 11.85
CA GLY A 139 -0.15 -12.29 13.04
C GLY A 139 -0.87 -11.66 14.24
N HIS A 140 -0.27 -11.87 15.40
CA HIS A 140 -0.76 -11.32 16.67
C HIS A 140 0.43 -10.75 17.44
N ALA A 141 0.36 -9.46 17.80
CA ALA A 141 1.38 -8.80 18.61
C ALA A 141 0.77 -7.63 19.41
N VAL A 142 1.20 -7.44 20.64
CA VAL A 142 0.78 -6.31 21.49
C VAL A 142 1.36 -4.97 20.99
N ASN A 143 2.36 -5.02 20.12
CA ASN A 143 3.00 -3.84 19.52
C ASN A 143 3.52 -4.14 18.12
N ARG A 144 3.17 -3.29 17.14
CA ARG A 144 3.60 -3.40 15.74
C ARG A 144 5.13 -3.42 15.56
N GLY A 145 5.88 -2.87 16.50
CA GLY A 145 7.36 -2.92 16.50
C GLY A 145 7.93 -4.33 16.78
N LEU A 146 7.12 -5.30 17.17
CA LEU A 146 7.51 -6.70 17.39
C LEU A 146 7.45 -7.51 16.09
N SER A 147 8.06 -7.00 15.03
CA SER A 147 8.01 -7.57 13.68
C SER A 147 8.48 -9.03 13.63
N GLY A 148 9.47 -9.40 14.45
CA GLY A 148 9.90 -10.80 14.57
C GLY A 148 8.82 -11.74 15.09
N GLU A 149 7.93 -11.26 15.99
CA GLU A 149 6.77 -12.02 16.46
C GLU A 149 5.71 -12.13 15.38
N ILE A 150 5.40 -11.01 14.69
CA ILE A 150 4.42 -10.98 13.61
C ILE A 150 4.87 -11.92 12.47
N SER A 151 6.10 -11.79 11.99
CA SER A 151 6.62 -12.58 10.87
C SER A 151 6.69 -14.08 11.17
N ALA A 152 6.82 -14.48 12.46
CA ALA A 152 6.85 -15.89 12.88
C ALA A 152 5.53 -16.65 12.62
N TYR A 153 4.43 -15.93 12.37
CA TYR A 153 3.16 -16.55 11.99
C TYR A 153 3.11 -16.93 10.50
N ALA A 154 3.83 -16.24 9.62
CA ALA A 154 3.75 -16.46 8.18
C ALA A 154 4.07 -17.91 7.75
N PRO A 155 5.16 -18.58 8.21
CA PRO A 155 5.45 -19.97 7.86
C PRO A 155 4.36 -20.96 8.30
N LYS A 156 3.58 -20.61 9.32
CA LYS A 156 2.54 -21.46 9.95
C LYS A 156 1.14 -21.15 9.46
N SER A 157 0.95 -20.09 8.65
CA SER A 157 -0.35 -19.59 8.25
C SER A 157 -1.13 -20.54 7.33
N GLY A 158 -0.44 -21.37 6.57
CA GLY A 158 -1.06 -22.19 5.53
C GLY A 158 -1.45 -21.42 4.27
N PHE A 159 -1.07 -20.14 4.13
CA PHE A 159 -1.44 -19.31 3.01
C PHE A 159 -0.68 -19.70 1.72
N SER A 160 -1.30 -19.49 0.57
CA SER A 160 -0.74 -19.86 -0.73
C SER A 160 0.19 -18.79 -1.30
N PHE A 161 0.09 -17.52 -0.82
CA PHE A 161 0.90 -16.43 -1.32
C PHE A 161 1.24 -15.40 -0.25
N PHE A 162 2.50 -15.01 -0.22
CA PHE A 162 2.99 -13.78 0.39
C PHE A 162 3.78 -12.97 -0.62
N GLY A 163 3.49 -11.68 -0.75
CA GLY A 163 4.20 -10.78 -1.66
C GLY A 163 4.53 -9.45 -1.00
N ALA A 164 5.83 -9.16 -0.81
CA ALA A 164 6.30 -7.91 -0.23
C ALA A 164 7.75 -7.65 -0.63
N PRO A 165 8.26 -6.40 -0.56
CA PRO A 165 9.68 -6.16 -0.81
C PRO A 165 10.59 -6.94 0.15
N VAL A 166 10.23 -6.94 1.43
CA VAL A 166 10.95 -7.60 2.52
C VAL A 166 9.98 -8.06 3.62
N PHE A 167 10.51 -8.80 4.59
CA PHE A 167 9.93 -8.96 5.93
C PHE A 167 10.98 -8.48 6.94
N LYS A 168 10.59 -7.63 7.89
CA LYS A 168 11.50 -7.11 8.94
C LYS A 168 12.08 -8.24 9.77
N GLY A 169 11.29 -9.29 10.02
CA GLY A 169 11.71 -10.51 10.71
C GLY A 169 12.81 -11.31 10.00
N MET A 170 13.19 -10.97 8.76
CA MET A 170 14.36 -11.54 8.08
C MET A 170 15.69 -11.12 8.74
N LYS A 171 15.67 -10.05 9.53
CA LYS A 171 16.85 -9.50 10.21
C LYS A 171 16.61 -9.40 11.71
N GLY A 172 17.62 -9.78 12.50
CA GLY A 172 17.67 -9.51 13.92
C GLY A 172 17.93 -8.02 14.21
N LYS A 173 17.81 -7.62 15.48
CA LYS A 173 18.06 -6.24 15.92
C LYS A 173 19.49 -5.78 15.63
N ASP A 174 20.43 -6.70 15.54
CA ASP A 174 21.84 -6.49 15.18
C ASP A 174 22.08 -6.51 13.66
N GLY A 175 21.03 -6.64 12.85
CA GLY A 175 21.11 -6.73 11.40
C GLY A 175 21.48 -8.12 10.85
N SER A 176 21.74 -9.10 11.73
CA SER A 176 22.03 -10.49 11.31
C SER A 176 20.81 -11.16 10.67
N LYS A 177 21.06 -12.16 9.82
CA LYS A 177 19.97 -12.97 9.26
C LYS A 177 19.38 -13.89 10.33
N THR A 178 18.05 -13.92 10.41
CA THR A 178 17.33 -14.73 11.42
C THR A 178 17.03 -16.17 11.00
N GLY A 179 17.28 -16.54 9.73
CA GLY A 179 16.82 -17.84 9.18
C GLY A 179 15.32 -17.87 8.81
N TRP A 180 14.63 -16.72 8.85
CA TRP A 180 13.18 -16.66 8.55
C TRP A 180 12.86 -17.14 7.12
N VAL A 181 13.69 -16.79 6.13
CA VAL A 181 13.50 -17.24 4.74
C VAL A 181 13.61 -18.76 4.62
N GLU A 182 14.54 -19.36 5.35
CA GLU A 182 14.71 -20.81 5.45
C GLU A 182 13.47 -21.45 6.06
N SER A 183 12.91 -20.90 7.13
CA SER A 183 11.65 -21.35 7.73
C SER A 183 10.48 -21.28 6.75
N MET A 184 10.41 -20.25 5.90
CA MET A 184 9.41 -20.19 4.83
C MET A 184 9.59 -21.31 3.79
N LYS A 185 10.84 -21.60 3.40
CA LYS A 185 11.14 -22.73 2.47
C LYS A 185 10.78 -24.07 3.08
N GLU A 186 11.10 -24.29 4.35
CA GLU A 186 10.71 -25.49 5.11
C GLU A 186 9.19 -25.65 5.20
N ALA A 187 8.44 -24.54 5.24
CA ALA A 187 6.98 -24.51 5.19
C ALA A 187 6.41 -24.71 3.77
N GLY A 188 7.28 -24.96 2.77
CA GLY A 188 6.91 -25.27 1.39
C GLY A 188 6.85 -24.07 0.44
N TYR A 189 7.31 -22.88 0.85
CA TYR A 189 7.27 -21.70 -0.02
C TYR A 189 8.42 -21.68 -1.03
N ALA A 190 8.09 -21.59 -2.32
CA ALA A 190 9.06 -21.21 -3.34
C ALA A 190 9.30 -19.70 -3.31
N VAL A 191 10.57 -19.30 -3.28
CA VAL A 191 10.94 -17.88 -3.23
C VAL A 191 11.15 -17.35 -4.64
N VAL A 192 10.39 -16.33 -5.03
CA VAL A 192 10.47 -15.65 -6.33
C VAL A 192 10.80 -14.18 -6.16
N ARG A 193 11.32 -13.56 -7.23
CA ARG A 193 11.76 -12.15 -7.20
C ARG A 193 11.09 -11.27 -8.27
N SER A 194 10.30 -11.88 -9.16
CA SER A 194 9.60 -11.23 -10.25
C SER A 194 8.50 -12.15 -10.77
N PHE A 195 7.57 -11.60 -11.55
CA PHE A 195 6.59 -12.43 -12.28
C PHE A 195 7.26 -13.42 -13.23
N SER A 196 8.37 -13.05 -13.87
CA SER A 196 9.14 -13.95 -14.73
C SER A 196 9.69 -15.15 -13.95
N SER A 197 10.28 -14.92 -12.76
CA SER A 197 10.77 -16.02 -11.92
C SER A 197 9.64 -16.90 -11.36
N TYR A 198 8.46 -16.32 -11.10
CA TYR A 198 7.25 -17.08 -10.79
C TYR A 198 6.81 -17.98 -11.96
N SER A 199 6.77 -17.43 -13.18
CA SER A 199 6.33 -18.16 -14.38
C SER A 199 7.26 -19.32 -14.75
N ALA A 200 8.49 -19.33 -14.23
CA ALA A 200 9.45 -20.41 -14.41
C ALA A 200 9.32 -21.55 -13.36
N LEU A 201 8.44 -21.39 -12.35
CA LEU A 201 8.18 -22.43 -11.37
C LEU A 201 7.46 -23.64 -12.01
N SER A 202 7.60 -24.80 -11.39
CA SER A 202 6.78 -25.97 -11.76
C SER A 202 5.31 -25.72 -11.44
N GLY A 203 4.41 -26.36 -12.19
CA GLY A 203 2.96 -26.28 -11.96
C GLY A 203 2.50 -26.78 -10.58
N ASP A 204 3.33 -27.58 -9.92
CA ASP A 204 3.04 -28.22 -8.62
C ASP A 204 3.45 -27.37 -7.41
N THR A 205 3.79 -26.07 -7.62
CA THR A 205 4.19 -25.18 -6.53
C THR A 205 2.97 -24.62 -5.82
N ASP A 206 2.67 -25.09 -4.61
CA ASP A 206 1.45 -24.72 -3.87
C ASP A 206 1.56 -23.39 -3.14
N LYS A 207 2.79 -23.00 -2.74
CA LYS A 207 3.02 -21.79 -1.93
C LYS A 207 4.16 -20.96 -2.51
N VAL A 208 3.93 -19.66 -2.57
CA VAL A 208 4.89 -18.69 -3.13
C VAL A 208 5.15 -17.54 -2.17
N LEU A 209 6.42 -17.26 -1.96
CA LEU A 209 6.91 -16.06 -1.28
C LEU A 209 7.60 -15.16 -2.32
N MET A 210 6.99 -14.03 -2.65
CA MET A 210 7.57 -13.03 -3.55
C MET A 210 8.26 -11.94 -2.74
N LEU A 211 9.56 -11.73 -3.01
CA LEU A 211 10.38 -10.71 -2.37
C LEU A 211 11.07 -9.85 -3.43
N ALA A 212 11.33 -8.57 -3.15
CA ALA A 212 12.08 -7.72 -4.07
C ALA A 212 13.54 -8.19 -4.21
N SER A 213 14.10 -8.03 -5.43
CA SER A 213 15.54 -8.20 -5.66
C SER A 213 16.32 -7.00 -5.15
N ASN A 214 15.74 -5.80 -5.22
CA ASN A 214 16.34 -4.54 -4.84
C ASN A 214 15.32 -3.71 -4.01
N PRO A 215 15.08 -4.10 -2.73
CA PRO A 215 14.19 -3.33 -1.87
C PRO A 215 14.83 -1.98 -1.52
N GLN A 216 14.00 -0.95 -1.41
CA GLN A 216 14.43 0.38 -0.97
C GLN A 216 14.12 0.52 0.53
N GLY A 217 15.03 0.03 1.37
CA GLY A 217 14.74 -0.13 2.80
C GLY A 217 13.69 -1.22 3.05
N GLU A 218 12.55 -0.84 3.61
CA GLU A 218 11.42 -1.73 3.93
C GLU A 218 10.28 -1.65 2.90
N GLN A 219 10.49 -0.96 1.77
CA GLN A 219 9.48 -0.72 0.74
C GLN A 219 9.97 -1.08 -0.67
N VAL A 220 9.06 -1.16 -1.63
CA VAL A 220 9.40 -1.06 -3.04
C VAL A 220 9.85 0.37 -3.35
N GLY A 221 10.68 0.57 -4.37
CA GLY A 221 11.05 1.94 -4.78
C GLY A 221 9.82 2.75 -5.18
N TYR A 222 9.77 4.02 -4.78
CA TYR A 222 8.70 4.90 -5.22
C TYR A 222 8.66 4.99 -6.75
N THR A 223 7.45 4.99 -7.29
CA THR A 223 7.21 5.03 -8.74
C THR A 223 7.87 6.24 -9.41
N ILE A 224 7.87 7.39 -8.72
CA ILE A 224 8.48 8.63 -9.21
C ILE A 224 9.99 8.50 -9.43
N ASP A 225 10.68 7.67 -8.65
CA ASP A 225 12.13 7.48 -8.72
C ASP A 225 12.58 6.59 -9.88
N SER A 226 11.65 5.88 -10.52
CA SER A 226 11.91 5.01 -11.67
C SER A 226 13.07 4.02 -11.45
N ILE A 227 13.13 3.39 -10.26
CA ILE A 227 14.22 2.49 -9.87
C ILE A 227 14.15 1.19 -10.68
N PRO A 228 15.16 0.84 -11.48
CA PRO A 228 15.15 -0.39 -12.27
C PRO A 228 15.08 -1.64 -11.38
N GLY A 229 14.24 -2.60 -11.77
CA GLY A 229 14.14 -3.90 -11.10
C GLY A 229 13.45 -3.87 -9.73
N THR A 230 12.81 -2.75 -9.36
CA THR A 230 11.92 -2.72 -8.20
C THR A 230 10.61 -3.43 -8.54
N LEU A 231 9.97 -4.04 -7.53
CA LEU A 231 8.61 -4.55 -7.68
C LEU A 231 7.60 -3.39 -7.77
N THR A 232 6.49 -3.63 -8.45
CA THR A 232 5.35 -2.72 -8.49
C THR A 232 4.12 -3.38 -7.87
N ALA A 233 3.17 -2.57 -7.40
CA ALA A 233 1.88 -3.07 -6.90
C ALA A 233 1.17 -3.95 -7.96
N GLU A 234 1.24 -3.56 -9.24
CA GLU A 234 0.70 -4.34 -10.36
C GLU A 234 1.37 -5.72 -10.47
N GLU A 235 2.71 -5.78 -10.45
CA GLU A 235 3.45 -7.04 -10.60
C GLU A 235 3.20 -7.99 -9.44
N ILE A 236 3.17 -7.47 -8.21
CA ILE A 236 2.84 -8.26 -7.01
C ILE A 236 1.41 -8.82 -7.14
N THR A 237 0.44 -7.99 -7.52
CA THR A 237 -0.96 -8.39 -7.67
C THR A 237 -1.16 -9.42 -8.79
N ARG A 238 -0.48 -9.26 -9.92
CA ARG A 238 -0.51 -10.26 -11.02
C ARG A 238 0.05 -11.60 -10.59
N THR A 239 1.15 -11.61 -9.85
CA THR A 239 1.78 -12.83 -9.35
C THR A 239 0.86 -13.51 -8.31
N ALA A 240 0.31 -12.73 -7.38
CA ALA A 240 -0.66 -13.21 -6.41
C ALA A 240 -1.88 -13.83 -7.08
N LEU A 241 -2.49 -13.12 -8.04
CA LEU A 241 -3.65 -13.60 -8.77
C LEU A 241 -3.37 -14.93 -9.49
N ALA A 242 -2.23 -15.04 -10.19
CA ALA A 242 -1.86 -16.26 -10.92
C ALA A 242 -1.72 -17.47 -9.96
N GLN A 243 -1.07 -17.27 -8.81
CA GLN A 243 -0.91 -18.33 -7.80
C GLN A 243 -2.26 -18.67 -7.14
N LEU A 244 -3.01 -17.67 -6.69
CA LEU A 244 -4.24 -17.88 -5.95
C LEU A 244 -5.36 -18.46 -6.81
N TYR A 245 -5.44 -18.06 -8.08
CA TYR A 245 -6.42 -18.63 -9.01
C TYR A 245 -6.14 -20.12 -9.29
N LYS A 246 -4.84 -20.48 -9.38
CA LYS A 246 -4.41 -21.87 -9.50
C LYS A 246 -4.79 -22.69 -8.27
N GLU A 247 -4.53 -22.19 -7.06
CA GLU A 247 -4.77 -22.92 -5.81
C GLU A 247 -6.23 -22.92 -5.37
N GLY A 248 -6.97 -21.86 -5.69
CA GLY A 248 -8.38 -21.68 -5.31
C GLY A 248 -9.40 -22.32 -6.26
N LYS A 249 -9.03 -23.31 -7.08
CA LYS A 249 -9.82 -23.87 -8.18
C LYS A 249 -11.30 -24.09 -7.89
N ASP A 250 -11.61 -24.68 -6.75
CA ASP A 250 -12.98 -25.10 -6.42
C ASP A 250 -13.68 -24.11 -5.49
N ASN A 251 -12.97 -23.59 -4.51
CA ASN A 251 -13.52 -22.76 -3.43
C ASN A 251 -13.34 -21.27 -3.66
N GLY A 252 -12.32 -20.87 -4.43
CA GLY A 252 -11.96 -19.48 -4.67
C GLY A 252 -10.77 -19.03 -3.87
N PHE A 253 -10.53 -17.71 -3.85
CA PHE A 253 -9.41 -17.11 -3.14
C PHE A 253 -9.78 -15.79 -2.46
N PHE A 254 -8.95 -15.41 -1.50
CA PHE A 254 -8.90 -14.09 -0.87
C PHE A 254 -7.50 -13.50 -1.07
N LEU A 255 -7.43 -12.32 -1.65
CA LEU A 255 -6.20 -11.53 -1.75
C LEU A 255 -6.40 -10.21 -1.01
N MET A 256 -5.60 -9.96 0.02
CA MET A 256 -5.38 -8.62 0.54
C MET A 256 -4.14 -8.02 -0.13
N MET A 257 -4.29 -6.81 -0.68
CA MET A 257 -3.19 -6.04 -1.29
C MET A 257 -3.15 -4.64 -0.70
N GLU A 258 -2.01 -4.30 -0.09
CA GLU A 258 -1.79 -3.00 0.51
C GLU A 258 -0.94 -2.08 -0.39
N GLY A 259 -1.39 -0.83 -0.50
CA GLY A 259 -0.61 0.28 -1.05
C GLY A 259 0.06 1.08 0.05
N GLY A 260 1.04 0.50 0.75
CA GLY A 260 1.68 1.11 1.93
C GLY A 260 2.54 2.33 1.62
N ASN A 261 3.10 2.41 0.41
CA ASN A 261 3.89 3.57 -0.02
C ASN A 261 3.11 4.88 -0.06
N ILE A 262 1.77 4.84 -0.15
CA ILE A 262 0.92 6.03 -0.13
C ILE A 262 1.05 6.73 1.22
N ASP A 263 0.94 5.99 2.32
CA ASP A 263 1.11 6.50 3.68
C ASP A 263 2.51 7.09 3.91
N TRP A 264 3.54 6.36 3.50
CA TRP A 264 4.92 6.78 3.73
C TRP A 264 5.28 8.06 2.98
N ALA A 265 4.80 8.23 1.75
CA ALA A 265 4.94 9.48 1.02
C ALA A 265 4.11 10.62 1.67
N SER A 266 2.92 10.28 2.19
CA SER A 266 2.02 11.24 2.86
C SER A 266 2.58 11.76 4.17
N HIS A 267 3.25 10.93 4.96
CA HIS A 267 3.98 11.34 6.16
C HIS A 267 5.07 12.37 5.87
N ALA A 268 5.63 12.34 4.68
CA ALA A 268 6.62 13.31 4.22
C ALA A 268 5.99 14.57 3.59
N ASN A 269 4.67 14.63 3.46
CA ASN A 269 3.95 15.65 2.66
C ASN A 269 4.46 15.74 1.22
N ASP A 270 4.96 14.63 0.66
CA ASP A 270 5.48 14.52 -0.70
C ASP A 270 4.34 14.29 -1.70
N GLY A 271 3.59 15.36 -2.02
CA GLY A 271 2.34 15.30 -2.77
C GLY A 271 2.48 14.70 -4.17
N ALA A 272 3.59 14.94 -4.87
CA ALA A 272 3.81 14.36 -6.18
C ALA A 272 4.04 12.85 -6.10
N THR A 273 4.81 12.39 -5.13
CA THR A 273 5.02 10.96 -4.88
C THR A 273 3.72 10.29 -4.46
N VAL A 274 2.92 10.92 -3.57
CA VAL A 274 1.60 10.42 -3.17
C VAL A 274 0.70 10.15 -4.38
N ILE A 275 0.55 11.14 -5.27
CA ILE A 275 -0.29 10.98 -6.47
C ILE A 275 0.22 9.82 -7.35
N ARG A 276 1.54 9.69 -7.53
CA ARG A 276 2.14 8.60 -8.31
C ARG A 276 1.91 7.23 -7.65
N GLU A 277 1.95 7.15 -6.32
CA GLU A 277 1.70 5.90 -5.59
C GLU A 277 0.22 5.50 -5.61
N VAL A 278 -0.72 6.45 -5.52
CA VAL A 278 -2.15 6.15 -5.72
C VAL A 278 -2.39 5.66 -7.15
N MET A 279 -1.73 6.23 -8.16
CA MET A 279 -1.82 5.75 -9.54
C MET A 279 -1.18 4.37 -9.73
N ASN A 280 -0.09 4.07 -9.03
CA ASN A 280 0.52 2.73 -9.01
C ASN A 280 -0.42 1.70 -8.37
N PHE A 281 -1.05 2.06 -7.26
CA PHE A 281 -2.06 1.23 -6.60
C PHE A 281 -3.29 0.99 -7.49
N GLN A 282 -3.69 2.01 -8.25
CA GLN A 282 -4.76 1.91 -9.24
C GLN A 282 -4.47 0.85 -10.32
N LYS A 283 -3.20 0.64 -10.72
CA LYS A 283 -2.81 -0.43 -11.66
C LYS A 283 -3.00 -1.82 -11.06
N ALA A 284 -2.77 -1.97 -9.75
CA ALA A 284 -3.07 -3.22 -9.03
C ALA A 284 -4.59 -3.51 -9.02
N ILE A 285 -5.41 -2.47 -8.79
CA ILE A 285 -6.87 -2.58 -8.86
C ILE A 285 -7.34 -2.94 -10.28
N ASP A 286 -6.69 -2.41 -11.32
CA ASP A 286 -7.00 -2.74 -12.72
C ASP A 286 -6.75 -4.23 -13.03
N VAL A 287 -5.73 -4.84 -12.44
CA VAL A 287 -5.52 -6.30 -12.55
C VAL A 287 -6.75 -7.07 -12.04
N ALA A 288 -7.26 -6.70 -10.87
CA ALA A 288 -8.45 -7.33 -10.30
C ALA A 288 -9.72 -7.04 -11.12
N TYR A 289 -9.84 -5.83 -11.65
CA TYR A 289 -10.99 -5.45 -12.46
C TYR A 289 -11.02 -6.21 -13.80
N ARG A 290 -9.89 -6.41 -14.45
CA ARG A 290 -9.81 -7.26 -15.66
C ARG A 290 -10.21 -8.70 -15.35
N PHE A 291 -9.83 -9.22 -14.20
CA PHE A 291 -10.28 -10.53 -13.74
C PHE A 291 -11.80 -10.55 -13.48
N TYR A 292 -12.34 -9.51 -12.83
CA TYR A 292 -13.78 -9.34 -12.63
C TYR A 292 -14.57 -9.39 -13.94
N LEU A 293 -14.07 -8.73 -15.01
CA LEU A 293 -14.75 -8.75 -16.32
C LEU A 293 -14.90 -10.16 -16.90
N ALA A 294 -14.02 -11.09 -16.53
CA ALA A 294 -14.11 -12.50 -16.91
C ALA A 294 -14.96 -13.35 -15.92
N HIS A 295 -15.12 -12.88 -14.69
CA HIS A 295 -15.81 -13.59 -13.60
C HIS A 295 -16.77 -12.67 -12.82
N PRO A 296 -17.74 -11.96 -13.48
CA PRO A 296 -18.48 -10.88 -12.86
C PRO A 296 -19.41 -11.32 -11.72
N ASP A 297 -19.95 -12.53 -11.81
CA ASP A 297 -20.93 -13.04 -10.84
C ASP A 297 -20.27 -13.69 -9.60
N GLU A 298 -18.95 -13.90 -9.63
CA GLU A 298 -18.21 -14.61 -8.59
C GLU A 298 -17.14 -13.76 -7.92
N THR A 299 -16.91 -12.51 -8.39
CA THR A 299 -15.83 -11.64 -7.93
C THR A 299 -16.34 -10.48 -7.08
N LEU A 300 -15.72 -10.27 -5.93
CA LEU A 300 -15.88 -9.09 -5.09
C LEU A 300 -14.57 -8.32 -5.06
N ILE A 301 -14.61 -7.03 -5.43
CA ILE A 301 -13.49 -6.11 -5.27
C ILE A 301 -13.89 -5.06 -4.23
N VAL A 302 -13.11 -4.95 -3.16
CA VAL A 302 -13.25 -3.94 -2.12
C VAL A 302 -12.00 -3.07 -2.14
N VAL A 303 -12.19 -1.75 -2.19
CA VAL A 303 -11.11 -0.76 -2.08
C VAL A 303 -11.43 0.15 -0.91
N THR A 304 -10.49 0.28 0.02
CA THR A 304 -10.65 1.13 1.21
C THR A 304 -9.32 1.78 1.57
N ALA A 305 -9.38 2.74 2.49
CA ALA A 305 -8.24 3.18 3.28
C ALA A 305 -8.40 2.69 4.73
N ASP A 306 -7.32 2.60 5.44
CA ASP A 306 -7.30 2.30 6.88
C ASP A 306 -7.40 3.59 7.73
N HIS A 307 -6.82 4.70 7.27
CA HIS A 307 -6.94 6.06 7.79
C HIS A 307 -6.57 7.10 6.72
N ASP A 308 -6.51 8.35 7.09
CA ASP A 308 -5.94 9.46 6.33
C ASP A 308 -4.56 9.80 6.90
N THR A 309 -3.63 10.28 6.06
CA THR A 309 -2.28 10.69 6.46
C THR A 309 -1.88 11.99 5.75
N GLY A 310 -1.16 12.86 6.46
CA GLY A 310 -0.63 14.09 5.91
C GLY A 310 -1.66 15.21 5.66
N GLY A 311 -2.96 14.91 5.77
CA GLY A 311 -4.03 15.90 5.64
C GLY A 311 -4.10 16.54 4.24
N MET A 312 -3.89 15.78 3.17
CA MET A 312 -3.92 16.27 1.80
C MET A 312 -5.29 16.85 1.44
N ALA A 313 -5.31 18.09 0.95
CA ALA A 313 -6.52 18.76 0.51
C ALA A 313 -6.27 19.59 -0.74
N LEU A 314 -7.26 19.65 -1.64
CA LEU A 314 -7.22 20.49 -2.82
C LEU A 314 -7.72 21.89 -2.51
N GLY A 315 -6.91 22.86 -2.91
CA GLY A 315 -7.27 24.27 -2.79
C GLY A 315 -7.01 24.89 -1.42
N ARG A 316 -6.83 26.19 -1.45
CA ARG A 316 -6.66 27.05 -0.28
C ARG A 316 -7.40 28.36 -0.52
N SER A 317 -7.51 29.22 0.49
CA SER A 317 -8.10 30.56 0.35
C SER A 317 -7.44 31.30 -0.83
N GLY A 318 -8.27 31.84 -1.73
CA GLY A 318 -7.82 32.52 -2.94
C GLY A 318 -7.51 31.63 -4.15
N THR A 319 -7.43 30.30 -3.99
CA THR A 319 -7.20 29.36 -5.09
C THR A 319 -8.53 28.69 -5.46
N LYS A 320 -9.07 28.99 -6.63
CA LYS A 320 -10.33 28.40 -7.12
C LYS A 320 -10.10 27.09 -7.89
N ILE A 321 -8.95 26.99 -8.56
CA ILE A 321 -8.56 25.82 -9.37
C ILE A 321 -7.14 25.47 -8.97
N PRO A 322 -6.89 24.28 -8.40
CA PRO A 322 -5.53 23.83 -8.11
C PRO A 322 -4.79 23.55 -9.42
N ASP A 323 -3.60 24.07 -9.55
CA ASP A 323 -2.72 23.75 -10.68
C ASP A 323 -1.86 22.54 -10.33
N LEU A 324 -2.37 21.35 -10.66
CA LEU A 324 -1.65 20.09 -10.44
C LEU A 324 -0.63 19.77 -11.53
N SER A 325 -0.48 20.63 -12.58
CA SER A 325 0.60 20.47 -13.55
C SER A 325 1.98 20.62 -12.89
N LEU A 326 2.05 21.35 -11.77
CA LEU A 326 3.26 21.49 -10.97
C LEU A 326 3.81 20.15 -10.44
N VAL A 327 2.95 19.13 -10.28
CA VAL A 327 3.33 17.76 -9.87
C VAL A 327 4.31 17.13 -10.86
N ASP A 328 4.22 17.46 -12.15
CA ASP A 328 5.08 16.89 -13.20
C ASP A 328 6.52 17.42 -13.16
N PHE A 329 6.76 18.53 -12.49
CA PHE A 329 8.12 19.05 -12.33
C PHE A 329 8.91 18.33 -11.25
N GLN A 330 8.24 17.71 -10.28
CA GLN A 330 8.92 16.85 -9.32
C GLN A 330 9.19 15.48 -9.96
N ARG A 331 10.45 15.07 -10.00
CA ARG A 331 10.95 13.85 -10.65
C ARG A 331 11.57 12.85 -9.69
N ILE A 332 11.71 13.23 -8.44
CA ILE A 332 12.31 12.40 -7.39
C ILE A 332 11.47 12.46 -6.12
N SER A 333 11.48 11.36 -5.36
CA SER A 333 10.89 11.33 -4.03
C SER A 333 11.74 12.09 -3.01
N LYS A 334 11.13 12.34 -1.84
CA LYS A 334 11.83 12.77 -0.64
C LYS A 334 13.03 11.87 -0.30
N ASP A 335 12.92 10.57 -0.49
CA ASP A 335 14.00 9.62 -0.15
C ASP A 335 15.21 9.83 -1.04
N ARG A 336 15.01 10.01 -2.34
CA ARG A 336 16.10 10.35 -3.28
C ARG A 336 16.72 11.70 -2.98
N PHE A 337 15.91 12.69 -2.59
CA PHE A 337 16.42 13.97 -2.13
C PHE A 337 17.27 13.80 -0.86
N SER A 338 16.81 13.01 0.11
CA SER A 338 17.58 12.72 1.32
C SER A 338 18.91 12.02 1.02
N ASP A 339 18.91 11.06 0.09
CA ASP A 339 20.14 10.37 -0.34
C ASP A 339 21.13 11.32 -1.01
N TYR A 340 20.64 12.26 -1.82
CA TYR A 340 21.50 13.31 -2.37
C TYR A 340 22.11 14.18 -1.27
N CYS A 341 21.33 14.63 -0.30
CA CYS A 341 21.84 15.38 0.85
C CYS A 341 22.90 14.60 1.64
N LYS A 342 22.67 13.32 1.90
CA LYS A 342 23.65 12.42 2.54
C LYS A 342 24.95 12.33 1.72
N SER A 343 24.83 12.23 0.40
CA SER A 343 26.01 12.17 -0.48
C SER A 343 26.86 13.44 -0.45
N LEU A 344 26.23 14.61 -0.37
CA LEU A 344 26.93 15.87 -0.20
C LEU A 344 27.68 15.92 1.13
N ILE A 345 27.07 15.44 2.21
CA ILE A 345 27.72 15.38 3.53
C ILE A 345 28.89 14.39 3.54
N ALA A 346 28.72 13.21 2.95
CA ALA A 346 29.72 12.15 2.92
C ALA A 346 30.93 12.48 2.02
N GLY A 347 30.75 13.31 1.01
CA GLY A 347 31.77 13.65 0.01
C GLY A 347 33.01 14.44 0.53
N GLY A 348 33.01 14.84 1.81
CA GLY A 348 34.17 15.45 2.48
C GLY A 348 34.52 16.90 2.07
N GLY A 349 33.89 17.42 1.01
CA GLY A 349 33.93 18.81 0.58
C GLY A 349 32.93 19.69 1.34
N GLU A 350 33.00 21.01 1.14
CA GLU A 350 31.94 21.89 1.60
C GLU A 350 30.78 21.86 0.58
N PRO A 351 29.55 21.46 1.00
CA PRO A 351 28.40 21.46 0.12
C PRO A 351 28.11 22.86 -0.41
N SER A 352 27.95 22.99 -1.72
CA SER A 352 27.68 24.25 -2.39
C SER A 352 26.20 24.50 -2.54
N TRP A 353 25.74 25.71 -2.18
CA TRP A 353 24.37 26.15 -2.47
C TRP A 353 24.05 26.10 -3.96
N ASP A 354 25.01 26.47 -4.83
CA ASP A 354 24.82 26.46 -6.27
C ASP A 354 24.58 25.04 -6.81
N SER A 355 25.28 24.04 -6.26
CA SER A 355 25.05 22.63 -6.58
C SER A 355 23.66 22.17 -6.12
N MET A 356 23.23 22.54 -4.91
CA MET A 356 21.91 22.25 -4.39
C MET A 356 20.83 22.92 -5.24
N LYS A 357 21.00 24.19 -5.57
CA LYS A 357 20.06 24.93 -6.41
C LYS A 357 19.92 24.30 -7.80
N THR A 358 21.03 23.89 -8.42
CA THR A 358 21.01 23.17 -9.70
C THR A 358 20.22 21.87 -9.57
N PHE A 359 20.54 21.06 -8.57
CA PHE A 359 19.84 19.81 -8.30
C PHE A 359 18.33 19.99 -8.11
N LEU A 360 17.93 20.99 -7.30
CA LEU A 360 16.51 21.29 -7.09
C LEU A 360 15.83 21.78 -8.38
N THR A 361 16.52 22.60 -9.17
CA THR A 361 15.97 23.07 -10.46
C THR A 361 15.69 21.90 -11.41
N GLU A 362 16.62 20.97 -11.52
CA GLU A 362 16.50 19.80 -12.42
C GLU A 362 15.45 18.80 -11.96
N ASN A 363 15.29 18.63 -10.64
CA ASN A 363 14.48 17.56 -10.06
C ASN A 363 13.12 18.02 -9.53
N THR A 364 12.90 19.32 -9.37
CA THR A 364 11.63 19.86 -8.83
C THR A 364 11.07 21.02 -9.66
N GLY A 365 11.81 21.49 -10.66
CA GLY A 365 11.42 22.60 -11.52
C GLY A 365 11.50 23.99 -10.87
N LEU A 366 11.99 24.09 -9.63
CA LEU A 366 12.18 25.38 -8.93
C LEU A 366 13.17 26.27 -9.71
N TRP A 367 12.94 27.57 -9.73
CA TRP A 367 13.62 28.60 -10.51
C TRP A 367 13.59 28.42 -12.03
N GLY A 368 12.92 27.36 -12.53
CA GLY A 368 12.68 27.12 -13.94
C GLY A 368 11.19 27.26 -14.25
N ALA A 369 10.47 26.14 -14.21
CA ALA A 369 9.03 26.12 -14.43
C ALA A 369 8.24 26.73 -13.26
N VAL A 370 8.76 26.64 -12.02
CA VAL A 370 8.18 27.23 -10.82
C VAL A 370 9.04 28.44 -10.43
N ALA A 371 8.50 29.65 -10.64
CA ALA A 371 9.17 30.86 -10.23
C ALA A 371 9.14 31.03 -8.69
N LEU A 372 10.28 31.32 -8.11
CA LEU A 372 10.42 31.65 -6.70
C LEU A 372 10.77 33.13 -6.54
N THR A 373 10.24 33.74 -5.48
CA THR A 373 10.66 35.09 -5.05
C THR A 373 12.06 35.04 -4.42
N ASP A 374 12.68 36.19 -4.27
CA ASP A 374 13.97 36.31 -3.57
C ASP A 374 13.84 35.87 -2.10
N GLU A 375 12.71 36.15 -1.43
CA GLU A 375 12.44 35.72 -0.07
C GLU A 375 12.36 34.20 0.05
N GLU A 376 11.62 33.52 -0.84
CA GLU A 376 11.55 32.07 -0.88
C GLU A 376 12.89 31.43 -1.18
N THR A 377 13.66 32.02 -2.11
CA THR A 377 15.02 31.57 -2.41
C THR A 377 15.94 31.70 -1.21
N ALA A 378 15.86 32.82 -0.48
CA ALA A 378 16.66 33.05 0.74
C ALA A 378 16.31 32.02 1.83
N ARG A 379 15.01 31.76 2.05
CA ARG A 379 14.55 30.76 3.03
C ARG A 379 15.08 29.35 2.72
N LEU A 380 15.06 28.94 1.45
CA LEU A 380 15.60 27.64 1.03
C LEU A 380 17.14 27.59 1.24
N ARG A 381 17.83 28.67 0.95
CA ARG A 381 19.26 28.78 1.19
C ARG A 381 19.61 28.69 2.68
N ASP A 382 18.89 29.44 3.53
CA ASP A 382 19.09 29.40 4.98
C ASP A 382 18.86 28.00 5.54
N SER A 383 17.82 27.31 5.07
CA SER A 383 17.53 25.91 5.44
C SER A 383 18.64 24.96 5.01
N PHE A 384 19.18 25.14 3.79
CA PHE A 384 20.31 24.36 3.30
C PHE A 384 21.56 24.59 4.17
N GLU A 385 21.92 25.85 4.44
CA GLU A 385 23.07 26.20 5.26
C GLU A 385 22.94 25.64 6.67
N ALA A 386 21.76 25.75 7.30
CA ALA A 386 21.48 25.15 8.60
C ALA A 386 21.62 23.62 8.61
N ALA A 387 21.10 22.94 7.60
CA ALA A 387 21.21 21.48 7.46
C ALA A 387 22.67 21.04 7.27
N MET A 388 23.45 21.77 6.47
CA MET A 388 24.86 21.45 6.22
C MET A 388 25.75 21.74 7.42
N LEU A 389 25.47 22.80 8.19
CA LEU A 389 26.17 23.10 9.44
C LEU A 389 25.92 22.08 10.54
N SER A 390 24.75 21.48 10.57
CA SER A 390 24.38 20.43 11.55
C SER A 390 25.00 19.05 11.26
N ARG A 391 25.93 18.97 10.36
CA ARG A 391 26.65 17.80 9.83
C ARG A 391 27.04 16.72 10.86
N LYS A 392 27.35 17.12 12.10
CA LYS A 392 27.78 16.20 13.17
C LYS A 392 26.64 15.69 14.06
N SER A 393 25.46 16.26 13.93
CA SER A 393 24.29 15.97 14.77
C SER A 393 22.99 15.79 13.98
N ALA A 394 23.06 15.84 12.63
CA ALA A 394 21.88 15.68 11.80
C ALA A 394 21.36 14.24 11.89
N ASP A 395 20.32 14.06 12.65
CA ASP A 395 19.40 12.94 12.48
C ASP A 395 18.93 12.94 11.01
N GLU A 396 19.08 11.81 10.33
CA GLU A 396 18.68 11.66 8.93
C GLU A 396 17.23 12.08 8.68
N LYS A 397 16.37 11.96 9.70
CA LYS A 397 14.97 12.42 9.66
C LYS A 397 14.81 13.93 9.72
N GLY A 398 15.76 14.65 10.31
CA GLY A 398 15.73 16.11 10.41
C GLY A 398 16.14 16.83 9.13
N LEU A 399 16.95 16.19 8.29
CA LEU A 399 17.55 16.85 7.13
C LEU A 399 16.51 17.29 6.09
N TYR A 400 15.57 16.43 5.74
CA TYR A 400 14.50 16.76 4.80
C TYR A 400 13.55 17.84 5.34
N ASN A 401 13.19 17.78 6.62
CA ASN A 401 12.28 18.74 7.25
C ASN A 401 12.91 20.13 7.44
N SER A 402 14.21 20.26 7.19
CA SER A 402 14.93 21.55 7.22
C SER A 402 14.81 22.33 5.91
N PHE A 403 14.35 21.70 4.83
CA PHE A 403 14.07 22.29 3.52
C PHE A 403 12.57 22.53 3.35
#